data_75298c7599738586d1ac781f58c62d79
#
_entry.id   75298c7599738586d1ac781f58c62d79
#
_cell.length_a   1.000
_cell.length_b   1.000
_cell.length_c   1.000
_cell.angle_alpha   90.00
_cell.angle_beta   90.00
_cell.angle_gamma   90.00
#
_symmetry.space_group_name_H-M   'P 1'
#
loop_
_entity.id
_entity.type
_entity.pdbx_description
1 polymer ?
#
loop_
_entity_poly.entity_id
_entity_poly.type
_entity_poly.pdbx_seq_one_letter_code
_entity_poly.pdbx_strand_id
1 'polypeptide(L)'
;MDIKKITQEDINRTVWKACDTFRGVIDPSQYKDYILTMLFLKYVSDVYKSKLNEYLIKYNSDKERAERAMRHERFVVPQRSSFDFLYDNRNATNIGELIDEALADLEDVNREKMSSEDGSSIFRNISFNSANLGEPKEKNARLKNLLQDFRDLDLDESHLENNDIIGDAYMYLVSTFAGEAGKKAGDFFTPAEVSTLLAKLTKSKPGARICDVTCGSGSLLIKAGKEVGNNNFSLYGQEVNGSTWALAMMNMFLHGFDNAVIRWGDTLRNPKLKVNDKLMKFDTVVANPPFSLDKWGAEGAASDPYNRFWRGIPPKSKGDWAFISHMLEVADDNGGKVGVIIPHGVLFRGGSEGKIRQYILENEHTLEAVIGLPANLFYGTGIPAAIAIFRKGRNSENVLFIDASREYENGKNQNKLREKDIEHIVTTYQKFVRDEFAPGVAEDKYAFVATPDDIRENDYNLNIPRYVDTYEEEAEIDIPAVQKEIEQLEGELAEVQTKMKEYLKQLGY
;
A
#
# COMPACT_ATOMS: atom_id res chain seq x y z
N MET A 1 -23.00 11.89 -30.63
CA MET A 1 -23.35 10.92 -29.57
C MET A 1 -22.26 11.06 -28.55
N ASP A 2 -22.59 11.47 -27.33
CA ASP A 2 -21.60 11.50 -26.27
C ASP A 2 -21.15 10.06 -26.00
N ILE A 3 -19.87 9.78 -26.19
CA ILE A 3 -19.26 8.48 -25.90
C ILE A 3 -19.36 8.33 -24.39
N LYS A 4 -20.07 7.30 -23.90
CA LYS A 4 -20.13 7.00 -22.48
C LYS A 4 -18.71 6.72 -22.01
N LYS A 5 -18.18 7.55 -21.10
CA LYS A 5 -16.86 7.37 -20.52
C LYS A 5 -16.82 6.12 -19.64
N ILE A 6 -15.69 5.45 -19.65
CA ILE A 6 -15.42 4.28 -18.81
C ILE A 6 -15.14 4.77 -17.38
N THR A 7 -15.82 4.13 -16.42
CA THR A 7 -15.67 4.39 -14.99
C THR A 7 -14.78 3.33 -14.33
N GLN A 8 -14.31 3.61 -13.12
CA GLN A 8 -13.60 2.61 -12.30
C GLN A 8 -14.45 1.36 -12.06
N GLU A 9 -15.77 1.52 -11.90
CA GLU A 9 -16.68 0.40 -11.71
C GLU A 9 -16.77 -0.51 -12.93
N ASP A 10 -16.72 0.07 -14.15
CA ASP A 10 -16.68 -0.71 -15.39
C ASP A 10 -15.43 -1.57 -15.49
N ILE A 11 -14.25 -1.01 -15.11
CA ILE A 11 -12.97 -1.74 -15.05
C ILE A 11 -13.07 -2.85 -13.99
N ASN A 12 -13.50 -2.51 -12.77
CA ASN A 12 -13.63 -3.47 -11.68
C ASN A 12 -14.54 -4.65 -12.06
N ARG A 13 -15.69 -4.38 -12.69
CA ARG A 13 -16.63 -5.41 -13.14
C ARG A 13 -16.00 -6.35 -14.17
N THR A 14 -15.26 -5.81 -15.15
CA THR A 14 -14.57 -6.61 -16.16
C THR A 14 -13.52 -7.52 -15.52
N VAL A 15 -12.74 -6.99 -14.61
CA VAL A 15 -11.68 -7.75 -13.91
C VAL A 15 -12.29 -8.82 -13.01
N TRP A 16 -13.38 -8.53 -12.29
CA TRP A 16 -14.09 -9.55 -11.49
C TRP A 16 -14.62 -10.69 -12.35
N LYS A 17 -15.17 -10.37 -13.52
CA LYS A 17 -15.60 -11.39 -14.48
C LYS A 17 -14.43 -12.27 -14.94
N ALA A 18 -13.28 -11.66 -15.21
CA ALA A 18 -12.05 -12.38 -15.56
C ALA A 18 -11.55 -13.29 -14.41
N CYS A 19 -11.70 -12.86 -13.14
CA CYS A 19 -11.37 -13.69 -11.98
C CYS A 19 -12.18 -15.00 -11.93
N ASP A 20 -13.46 -14.99 -12.36
CA ASP A 20 -14.30 -16.17 -12.38
C ASP A 20 -13.74 -17.28 -13.30
N THR A 21 -12.95 -16.91 -14.31
CA THR A 21 -12.25 -17.85 -15.19
C THR A 21 -11.22 -18.71 -14.45
N PHE A 22 -10.64 -18.20 -13.36
CA PHE A 22 -9.60 -18.87 -12.57
C PHE A 22 -10.09 -19.41 -11.23
N ARG A 23 -11.24 -18.93 -10.76
CA ARG A 23 -11.79 -19.29 -9.45
C ARG A 23 -12.04 -20.80 -9.36
N GLY A 24 -11.56 -21.42 -8.27
CA GLY A 24 -11.65 -22.86 -8.06
C GLY A 24 -10.60 -23.71 -8.80
N VAL A 25 -9.72 -23.10 -9.58
CA VAL A 25 -8.64 -23.77 -10.31
C VAL A 25 -7.27 -23.42 -9.73
N ILE A 26 -7.06 -22.13 -9.45
CA ILE A 26 -5.81 -21.60 -8.91
C ILE A 26 -6.14 -20.76 -7.68
N ASP A 27 -5.19 -20.69 -6.75
CA ASP A 27 -5.30 -19.86 -5.55
C ASP A 27 -5.39 -18.36 -5.92
N PRO A 28 -6.25 -17.56 -5.25
CA PRO A 28 -6.34 -16.12 -5.47
C PRO A 28 -5.00 -15.38 -5.41
N SER A 29 -4.10 -15.83 -4.55
CA SER A 29 -2.74 -15.27 -4.45
C SER A 29 -1.91 -15.44 -5.72
N GLN A 30 -2.27 -16.38 -6.59
CA GLN A 30 -1.58 -16.66 -7.85
C GLN A 30 -2.31 -16.07 -9.06
N TYR A 31 -3.64 -16.26 -9.19
CA TYR A 31 -4.33 -15.78 -10.39
C TYR A 31 -4.40 -14.25 -10.49
N LYS A 32 -4.26 -13.54 -9.37
CA LYS A 32 -4.16 -12.07 -9.37
C LYS A 32 -3.09 -11.56 -10.34
N ASP A 33 -1.94 -12.24 -10.39
CA ASP A 33 -0.83 -11.82 -11.23
C ASP A 33 -1.18 -11.93 -12.72
N TYR A 34 -1.90 -12.97 -13.13
CA TYR A 34 -2.41 -13.14 -14.51
C TYR A 34 -3.40 -12.04 -14.88
N ILE A 35 -4.34 -11.72 -14.00
CA ILE A 35 -5.37 -10.71 -14.23
C ILE A 35 -4.74 -9.31 -14.29
N LEU A 36 -3.88 -8.97 -13.34
CA LEU A 36 -3.25 -7.65 -13.26
C LEU A 36 -2.27 -7.43 -14.43
N THR A 37 -1.56 -8.49 -14.87
CA THR A 37 -0.72 -8.43 -16.07
C THR A 37 -1.55 -8.25 -17.34
N MET A 38 -2.69 -8.91 -17.45
CA MET A 38 -3.57 -8.74 -18.61
C MET A 38 -4.18 -7.34 -18.67
N LEU A 39 -4.58 -6.78 -17.51
CA LEU A 39 -5.05 -5.39 -17.42
C LEU A 39 -3.95 -4.42 -17.87
N PHE A 40 -2.72 -4.63 -17.40
CA PHE A 40 -1.57 -3.82 -17.81
C PHE A 40 -1.28 -3.92 -19.29
N LEU A 41 -1.25 -5.13 -19.86
CA LEU A 41 -1.04 -5.34 -21.31
C LEU A 41 -2.13 -4.67 -22.13
N LYS A 42 -3.39 -4.78 -21.71
CA LYS A 42 -4.53 -4.14 -22.38
C LYS A 42 -4.37 -2.61 -22.37
N TYR A 43 -4.05 -2.03 -21.22
CA TYR A 43 -3.81 -0.59 -21.10
C TYR A 43 -2.69 -0.10 -22.04
N VAL A 44 -1.52 -0.74 -21.96
CA VAL A 44 -0.37 -0.35 -22.79
C VAL A 44 -0.69 -0.47 -24.28
N SER A 45 -1.44 -1.51 -24.66
CA SER A 45 -1.86 -1.71 -26.06
C SER A 45 -2.85 -0.64 -26.53
N ASP A 46 -3.83 -0.27 -25.71
CA ASP A 46 -4.84 0.72 -26.07
C ASP A 46 -4.23 2.13 -26.16
N VAL A 47 -3.39 2.52 -25.20
CA VAL A 47 -2.67 3.80 -25.22
C VAL A 47 -1.77 3.90 -26.46
N TYR A 48 -1.01 2.84 -26.75
CA TYR A 48 -0.16 2.80 -27.95
C TYR A 48 -0.97 2.96 -29.24
N LYS A 49 -2.08 2.22 -29.36
CA LYS A 49 -2.98 2.26 -30.52
C LYS A 49 -3.59 3.64 -30.73
N SER A 50 -4.02 4.28 -29.65
CA SER A 50 -4.55 5.64 -29.70
C SER A 50 -3.50 6.64 -30.20
N LYS A 51 -2.31 6.62 -29.63
CA LYS A 51 -1.21 7.49 -30.02
C LYS A 51 -0.77 7.27 -31.47
N LEU A 52 -0.71 6.01 -31.91
CA LEU A 52 -0.41 5.69 -33.31
C LEU A 52 -1.47 6.30 -34.26
N ASN A 53 -2.76 6.20 -33.90
CA ASN A 53 -3.84 6.79 -34.69
C ASN A 53 -3.75 8.32 -34.74
N GLU A 54 -3.43 9.00 -33.64
CA GLU A 54 -3.17 10.44 -33.60
C GLU A 54 -2.05 10.83 -34.58
N TYR A 55 -0.93 10.09 -34.61
CA TYR A 55 0.17 10.33 -35.53
C TYR A 55 -0.19 10.01 -36.98
N LEU A 56 -0.96 8.97 -37.25
CA LEU A 56 -1.45 8.67 -38.60
C LEU A 56 -2.30 9.80 -39.12
N ILE A 57 -3.19 10.36 -38.32
CA ILE A 57 -3.99 11.54 -38.70
C ILE A 57 -3.06 12.74 -38.94
N LYS A 58 -2.15 13.03 -38.00
CA LYS A 58 -1.21 14.16 -38.09
C LYS A 58 -0.31 14.11 -39.31
N TYR A 59 0.08 12.93 -39.78
CA TYR A 59 0.99 12.73 -40.90
C TYR A 59 0.27 12.25 -42.17
N ASN A 60 -1.04 12.47 -42.31
CA ASN A 60 -1.84 12.11 -43.49
C ASN A 60 -1.67 10.63 -43.90
N SER A 61 -1.74 9.72 -42.92
CA SER A 61 -1.60 8.26 -43.06
C SER A 61 -0.19 7.79 -43.50
N ASP A 62 0.83 8.63 -43.38
CA ASP A 62 2.23 8.21 -43.53
C ASP A 62 2.64 7.32 -42.38
N LYS A 63 2.56 6.01 -42.60
CA LYS A 63 2.80 4.97 -41.57
C LYS A 63 4.25 4.98 -41.10
N GLU A 64 5.24 5.12 -41.98
CA GLU A 64 6.64 5.13 -41.58
C GLU A 64 6.99 6.33 -40.69
N ARG A 65 6.40 7.48 -40.99
CA ARG A 65 6.59 8.70 -40.19
C ARG A 65 5.90 8.59 -38.83
N ALA A 66 4.70 8.01 -38.80
CA ALA A 66 3.98 7.75 -37.56
C ALA A 66 4.75 6.76 -36.68
N GLU A 67 5.22 5.64 -37.19
CA GLU A 67 6.00 4.64 -36.46
C GLU A 67 7.34 5.21 -35.94
N ARG A 68 7.99 6.10 -36.71
CA ARG A 68 9.19 6.80 -36.19
C ARG A 68 8.89 7.71 -35.00
N ALA A 69 7.75 8.42 -35.06
CA ALA A 69 7.32 9.26 -33.94
C ALA A 69 7.00 8.42 -32.68
N MET A 70 6.37 7.25 -32.86
CA MET A 70 6.04 6.32 -31.78
C MET A 70 7.25 5.80 -30.98
N ARG A 71 8.46 5.83 -31.56
CA ARG A 71 9.69 5.42 -30.83
C ARG A 71 10.02 6.33 -29.63
N HIS A 72 9.48 7.54 -29.61
CA HIS A 72 9.68 8.53 -28.54
C HIS A 72 8.50 8.59 -27.56
N GLU A 73 7.50 7.76 -27.79
CA GLU A 73 6.34 7.68 -26.91
C GLU A 73 6.62 6.90 -25.62
N ARG A 74 5.67 6.98 -24.71
CA ARG A 74 5.73 6.38 -23.39
C ARG A 74 6.03 4.88 -23.43
N PHE A 75 5.37 4.16 -24.34
CA PHE A 75 5.59 2.73 -24.59
C PHE A 75 5.65 2.48 -26.10
N VAL A 76 6.46 1.51 -26.47
CA VAL A 76 6.49 0.93 -27.81
C VAL A 76 5.89 -0.47 -27.73
N VAL A 77 4.88 -0.76 -28.56
CA VAL A 77 4.22 -2.06 -28.57
C VAL A 77 4.46 -2.74 -29.92
N PRO A 78 5.26 -3.84 -29.96
CA PRO A 78 5.38 -4.65 -31.16
C PRO A 78 4.02 -5.17 -31.60
N GLN A 79 3.80 -5.31 -32.91
CA GLN A 79 2.51 -5.75 -33.44
C GLN A 79 2.04 -7.07 -32.81
N ARG A 80 2.96 -8.03 -32.63
CA ARG A 80 2.67 -9.34 -32.01
C ARG A 80 2.41 -9.26 -30.50
N SER A 81 2.80 -8.16 -29.86
CA SER A 81 2.60 -7.93 -28.44
C SER A 81 1.34 -7.10 -28.15
N SER A 82 0.59 -6.69 -29.21
CA SER A 82 -0.64 -5.96 -29.02
C SER A 82 -1.78 -6.87 -28.51
N PHE A 83 -2.65 -6.33 -27.69
CA PHE A 83 -3.84 -7.04 -27.22
C PHE A 83 -4.72 -7.51 -28.40
N ASP A 84 -4.88 -6.68 -29.44
CA ASP A 84 -5.66 -7.03 -30.64
C ASP A 84 -5.09 -8.28 -31.32
N PHE A 85 -3.76 -8.38 -31.49
CA PHE A 85 -3.13 -9.56 -32.07
C PHE A 85 -3.39 -10.82 -31.25
N LEU A 86 -3.26 -10.74 -29.92
CA LEU A 86 -3.52 -11.88 -29.02
C LEU A 86 -5.00 -12.29 -29.07
N TYR A 87 -5.90 -11.31 -29.09
CA TYR A 87 -7.34 -11.58 -29.20
C TYR A 87 -7.70 -12.27 -30.52
N ASP A 88 -7.13 -11.84 -31.65
CA ASP A 88 -7.36 -12.46 -32.95
C ASP A 88 -6.86 -13.91 -32.99
N ASN A 89 -5.77 -14.21 -32.26
CA ASN A 89 -5.19 -15.54 -32.13
C ASN A 89 -5.69 -16.35 -30.92
N ARG A 90 -6.74 -15.90 -30.21
CA ARG A 90 -7.26 -16.53 -28.98
C ARG A 90 -7.70 -17.99 -29.10
N ASN A 91 -7.89 -18.50 -30.34
CA ASN A 91 -8.24 -19.88 -30.62
C ASN A 91 -7.00 -20.74 -30.97
N ALA A 92 -5.79 -20.20 -30.95
CA ALA A 92 -4.57 -20.92 -31.23
C ALA A 92 -4.32 -21.98 -30.14
N THR A 93 -3.80 -23.13 -30.53
CA THR A 93 -3.48 -24.22 -29.62
C THR A 93 -2.29 -23.91 -28.69
N ASN A 94 -1.51 -22.91 -29.01
CA ASN A 94 -0.36 -22.40 -28.26
C ASN A 94 -0.58 -20.98 -27.73
N ILE A 95 -1.83 -20.57 -27.47
CA ILE A 95 -2.14 -19.18 -27.04
C ILE A 95 -1.35 -18.75 -25.79
N GLY A 96 -1.09 -19.65 -24.84
CA GLY A 96 -0.29 -19.35 -23.65
C GLY A 96 1.15 -18.97 -24.00
N GLU A 97 1.76 -19.68 -24.95
CA GLU A 97 3.11 -19.37 -25.48
C GLU A 97 3.12 -18.03 -26.20
N LEU A 98 2.12 -17.75 -27.03
CA LEU A 98 1.98 -16.46 -27.74
C LEU A 98 1.88 -15.28 -26.76
N ILE A 99 1.17 -15.44 -25.64
CA ILE A 99 1.09 -14.40 -24.60
C ILE A 99 2.46 -14.22 -23.94
N ASP A 100 3.14 -15.30 -23.57
CA ASP A 100 4.46 -15.22 -22.94
C ASP A 100 5.48 -14.55 -23.86
N GLU A 101 5.50 -14.89 -25.17
CA GLU A 101 6.32 -14.23 -26.20
C GLU A 101 5.98 -12.75 -26.32
N ALA A 102 4.68 -12.41 -26.36
CA ALA A 102 4.23 -11.03 -26.46
C ALA A 102 4.70 -10.16 -25.29
N LEU A 103 4.67 -10.69 -24.07
CA LEU A 103 5.15 -10.01 -22.88
C LEU A 103 6.68 -9.83 -22.90
N ALA A 104 7.41 -10.85 -23.36
CA ALA A 104 8.86 -10.77 -23.50
C ALA A 104 9.29 -9.74 -24.56
N ASP A 105 8.64 -9.73 -25.73
CA ASP A 105 8.90 -8.76 -26.79
C ASP A 105 8.55 -7.31 -26.34
N LEU A 106 7.43 -7.15 -25.60
CA LEU A 106 7.03 -5.85 -25.04
C LEU A 106 8.09 -5.32 -24.08
N GLU A 107 8.60 -6.16 -23.20
CA GLU A 107 9.64 -5.78 -22.26
C GLU A 107 10.96 -5.47 -22.94
N ASP A 108 11.36 -6.26 -23.94
CA ASP A 108 12.63 -6.09 -24.65
C ASP A 108 12.72 -4.71 -25.32
N VAL A 109 11.66 -4.26 -25.98
CA VAL A 109 11.62 -2.95 -26.63
C VAL A 109 11.48 -1.78 -25.67
N ASN A 110 11.04 -2.03 -24.43
CA ASN A 110 10.88 -1.05 -23.37
C ASN A 110 11.84 -1.29 -22.17
N ARG A 111 12.94 -2.01 -22.41
CA ARG A 111 13.85 -2.51 -21.37
C ARG A 111 14.32 -1.44 -20.38
N GLU A 112 14.64 -0.25 -20.85
CA GLU A 112 15.09 0.85 -19.98
C GLU A 112 14.06 1.25 -18.90
N LYS A 113 12.77 1.01 -19.16
CA LYS A 113 11.66 1.35 -18.26
C LYS A 113 11.13 0.14 -17.49
N MET A 114 11.07 -1.04 -18.14
CA MET A 114 10.38 -2.23 -17.63
C MET A 114 11.30 -3.27 -16.98
N SER A 115 12.63 -3.10 -17.06
CA SER A 115 13.57 -4.02 -16.43
C SER A 115 14.30 -3.35 -15.28
N SER A 116 14.70 -4.14 -14.29
CA SER A 116 15.60 -3.66 -13.23
C SER A 116 17.03 -3.50 -13.75
N GLU A 117 17.90 -2.81 -12.97
CA GLU A 117 19.33 -2.63 -13.33
C GLU A 117 20.10 -3.94 -13.54
N ASP A 118 19.69 -5.02 -12.88
CA ASP A 118 20.26 -6.36 -13.06
C ASP A 118 19.64 -7.13 -14.21
N GLY A 119 18.78 -6.50 -15.01
CA GLY A 119 18.08 -7.11 -16.14
C GLY A 119 16.89 -7.98 -15.75
N SER A 120 16.41 -7.90 -14.51
CA SER A 120 15.23 -8.66 -14.09
C SER A 120 13.96 -8.11 -14.73
N SER A 121 13.19 -9.02 -15.35
CA SER A 121 11.93 -8.78 -16.03
C SER A 121 10.78 -8.52 -15.05
N ILE A 122 9.87 -7.60 -15.36
CA ILE A 122 8.61 -7.42 -14.61
C ILE A 122 7.63 -8.59 -14.83
N PHE A 123 7.79 -9.37 -15.89
CA PHE A 123 6.94 -10.52 -16.21
C PHE A 123 7.55 -11.87 -15.83
N ARG A 124 8.78 -11.93 -15.28
CA ARG A 124 9.57 -13.13 -15.02
C ARG A 124 8.89 -14.21 -14.16
N ASN A 125 7.98 -13.79 -13.28
CA ASN A 125 7.33 -14.69 -12.32
C ASN A 125 5.96 -15.19 -12.82
N ILE A 126 5.58 -14.86 -14.05
CA ILE A 126 4.31 -15.22 -14.63
C ILE A 126 4.55 -15.92 -15.97
N SER A 127 3.82 -17.02 -16.19
CA SER A 127 3.79 -17.68 -17.49
C SER A 127 2.36 -18.13 -17.78
N PHE A 128 1.80 -17.63 -18.86
CA PHE A 128 0.49 -18.05 -19.36
C PHE A 128 0.53 -19.44 -20.00
N ASN A 129 1.73 -19.97 -20.24
CA ASN A 129 1.92 -21.35 -20.66
C ASN A 129 2.14 -22.34 -19.49
N SER A 130 2.06 -21.87 -18.24
CA SER A 130 2.25 -22.69 -17.03
C SER A 130 1.26 -23.86 -16.95
N ALA A 131 1.75 -25.02 -16.47
CA ALA A 131 0.92 -26.18 -16.13
C ALA A 131 -0.05 -25.90 -14.95
N ASN A 132 0.22 -24.89 -14.13
CA ASN A 132 -0.70 -24.46 -13.06
C ASN A 132 -2.06 -24.01 -13.59
N LEU A 133 -2.15 -23.60 -14.86
CA LEU A 133 -3.39 -23.22 -15.54
C LEU A 133 -4.23 -24.44 -16.00
N GLY A 134 -3.79 -25.66 -15.76
CA GLY A 134 -4.44 -26.92 -16.12
C GLY A 134 -3.88 -27.56 -17.38
N GLU A 135 -4.55 -28.62 -17.82
CA GLU A 135 -4.21 -29.36 -19.04
C GLU A 135 -4.35 -28.44 -20.29
N PRO A 136 -3.61 -28.70 -21.38
CA PRO A 136 -3.51 -27.80 -22.54
C PRO A 136 -4.88 -27.32 -23.07
N LYS A 137 -5.86 -28.20 -23.17
CA LYS A 137 -7.22 -27.86 -23.65
C LYS A 137 -7.93 -26.90 -22.70
N GLU A 138 -7.86 -27.14 -21.41
CA GLU A 138 -8.47 -26.34 -20.38
C GLU A 138 -7.78 -24.98 -20.23
N LYS A 139 -6.44 -24.99 -20.22
CA LYS A 139 -5.63 -23.78 -20.22
C LYS A 139 -6.01 -22.87 -21.37
N ASN A 140 -6.03 -23.40 -22.61
CA ASN A 140 -6.36 -22.58 -23.78
C ASN A 140 -7.80 -22.04 -23.71
N ALA A 141 -8.76 -22.81 -23.19
CA ALA A 141 -10.12 -22.34 -22.98
C ALA A 141 -10.18 -21.17 -21.97
N ARG A 142 -9.43 -21.25 -20.86
CA ARG A 142 -9.33 -20.18 -19.86
C ARG A 142 -8.70 -18.92 -20.43
N LEU A 143 -7.58 -19.05 -21.14
CA LEU A 143 -6.90 -17.89 -21.77
C LEU A 143 -7.75 -17.24 -22.85
N LYS A 144 -8.49 -18.05 -23.65
CA LYS A 144 -9.48 -17.51 -24.56
C LYS A 144 -10.53 -16.69 -23.86
N ASN A 145 -11.11 -17.19 -22.75
CA ASN A 145 -12.11 -16.48 -21.97
C ASN A 145 -11.52 -15.19 -21.38
N LEU A 146 -10.31 -15.23 -20.81
CA LEU A 146 -9.61 -14.07 -20.30
C LEU A 146 -9.47 -12.97 -21.37
N LEU A 147 -9.02 -13.31 -22.58
CA LEU A 147 -8.92 -12.36 -23.69
C LEU A 147 -10.29 -11.82 -24.11
N GLN A 148 -11.35 -12.65 -24.08
CA GLN A 148 -12.71 -12.21 -24.38
C GLN A 148 -13.26 -11.25 -23.34
N ASP A 149 -12.97 -11.47 -22.04
CA ASP A 149 -13.45 -10.60 -20.96
C ASP A 149 -12.85 -9.19 -21.07
N PHE A 150 -11.61 -9.05 -21.48
CA PHE A 150 -10.95 -7.75 -21.64
C PHE A 150 -11.21 -7.08 -23.00
N ARG A 151 -11.85 -7.77 -23.97
CA ARG A 151 -12.01 -7.27 -25.35
C ARG A 151 -12.74 -5.95 -25.45
N ASP A 152 -13.84 -5.83 -24.71
CA ASP A 152 -14.76 -4.70 -24.78
C ASP A 152 -14.36 -3.54 -23.84
N LEU A 153 -13.30 -3.73 -23.06
CA LEU A 153 -12.74 -2.69 -22.22
C LEU A 153 -11.81 -1.82 -23.07
N ASP A 154 -12.16 -0.56 -23.22
CA ASP A 154 -11.34 0.44 -23.94
C ASP A 154 -10.66 1.35 -22.92
N LEU A 155 -9.35 1.19 -22.79
CA LEU A 155 -8.51 1.91 -21.81
C LEU A 155 -7.77 3.11 -22.43
N ASP A 156 -8.24 3.61 -23.58
CA ASP A 156 -7.78 4.88 -24.14
C ASP A 156 -8.07 6.04 -23.17
N GLU A 157 -7.07 6.83 -22.87
CA GLU A 157 -7.18 7.96 -21.92
C GLU A 157 -8.30 8.94 -22.29
N SER A 158 -8.61 9.12 -23.59
CA SER A 158 -9.70 9.98 -24.06
C SER A 158 -11.10 9.42 -23.73
N HIS A 159 -11.19 8.12 -23.52
CA HIS A 159 -12.44 7.41 -23.19
C HIS A 159 -12.64 7.20 -21.69
N LEU A 160 -11.67 7.54 -20.86
CA LEU A 160 -11.76 7.42 -19.42
C LEU A 160 -12.47 8.62 -18.76
N GLU A 161 -13.10 8.40 -17.63
CA GLU A 161 -13.69 9.46 -16.80
C GLU A 161 -12.60 10.43 -16.29
N ASN A 162 -11.48 9.89 -15.87
CA ASN A 162 -10.24 10.59 -15.54
C ASN A 162 -9.03 9.65 -15.70
N ASN A 163 -7.82 10.19 -15.72
CA ASN A 163 -6.60 9.43 -15.98
C ASN A 163 -6.17 8.52 -14.83
N ASP A 164 -6.69 8.72 -13.63
CA ASP A 164 -6.31 7.94 -12.44
C ASP A 164 -7.09 6.64 -12.29
N ILE A 165 -8.26 6.49 -12.94
CA ILE A 165 -9.18 5.38 -12.69
C ILE A 165 -8.59 3.99 -12.95
N ILE A 166 -7.65 3.86 -13.88
CA ILE A 166 -7.00 2.56 -14.17
C ILE A 166 -6.08 2.19 -13.02
N GLY A 167 -5.26 3.14 -12.58
CA GLY A 167 -4.38 2.94 -11.44
C GLY A 167 -5.17 2.71 -10.15
N ASP A 168 -6.24 3.45 -9.93
CA ASP A 168 -7.11 3.27 -8.77
C ASP A 168 -7.84 1.92 -8.80
N ALA A 169 -8.30 1.47 -9.98
CA ALA A 169 -8.85 0.14 -10.17
C ALA A 169 -7.81 -0.96 -9.90
N TYR A 170 -6.58 -0.77 -10.40
CA TYR A 170 -5.48 -1.69 -10.12
C TYR A 170 -5.19 -1.79 -8.61
N MET A 171 -5.08 -0.65 -7.91
CA MET A 171 -4.89 -0.63 -6.46
C MET A 171 -6.04 -1.27 -5.70
N TYR A 172 -7.29 -1.02 -6.11
CA TYR A 172 -8.47 -1.67 -5.53
C TYR A 172 -8.39 -3.19 -5.66
N LEU A 173 -8.00 -3.71 -6.83
CA LEU A 173 -7.86 -5.14 -7.07
C LEU A 173 -6.73 -5.75 -6.23
N VAL A 174 -5.57 -5.11 -6.19
CA VAL A 174 -4.45 -5.55 -5.34
C VAL A 174 -4.89 -5.65 -3.88
N SER A 175 -5.64 -4.64 -3.37
CA SER A 175 -6.14 -4.63 -2.00
C SER A 175 -7.15 -5.75 -1.73
N THR A 176 -8.03 -6.00 -2.68
CA THR A 176 -9.07 -7.03 -2.55
C THR A 176 -8.47 -8.43 -2.55
N PHE A 177 -7.55 -8.70 -3.46
CA PHE A 177 -6.81 -9.97 -3.49
C PHE A 177 -5.97 -10.17 -2.22
N ALA A 178 -5.41 -9.11 -1.64
CA ALA A 178 -4.74 -9.19 -0.35
C ALA A 178 -5.70 -9.60 0.77
N GLY A 179 -6.92 -9.08 0.77
CA GLY A 179 -7.96 -9.47 1.73
C GLY A 179 -8.40 -10.92 1.59
N GLU A 180 -8.50 -11.45 0.37
CA GLU A 180 -8.91 -12.84 0.10
C GLU A 180 -7.81 -13.86 0.42
N ALA A 181 -6.54 -13.52 0.22
CA ALA A 181 -5.40 -14.41 0.43
C ALA A 181 -5.00 -14.62 1.90
N GLY A 182 -5.64 -13.94 2.85
CA GLY A 182 -5.48 -14.15 4.29
C GLY A 182 -4.12 -13.69 4.85
N LYS A 183 -3.66 -14.30 5.97
CA LYS A 183 -2.47 -13.86 6.74
C LYS A 183 -1.18 -13.67 5.94
N LYS A 184 -0.99 -14.39 4.84
CA LYS A 184 0.23 -14.29 4.02
C LYS A 184 0.24 -13.07 3.09
N ALA A 185 -0.92 -12.49 2.79
CA ALA A 185 -1.03 -11.34 1.90
C ALA A 185 -1.03 -9.99 2.64
N GLY A 186 -1.39 -9.98 3.93
CA GLY A 186 -1.38 -8.77 4.76
C GLY A 186 0.00 -8.14 4.94
N ASP A 187 1.07 -8.92 4.76
CA ASP A 187 2.46 -8.44 4.85
C ASP A 187 2.86 -7.52 3.66
N PHE A 188 2.05 -7.47 2.59
CA PHE A 188 2.41 -6.78 1.34
C PHE A 188 1.48 -5.63 0.96
N PHE A 189 0.47 -5.35 1.78
CA PHE A 189 -0.51 -4.31 1.45
C PHE A 189 -0.88 -3.44 2.65
N THR A 190 -0.72 -2.13 2.50
CA THR A 190 -1.17 -1.14 3.48
C THR A 190 -2.58 -0.67 3.13
N PRO A 191 -3.55 -0.68 4.07
CA PRO A 191 -4.89 -0.16 3.81
C PRO A 191 -4.85 1.26 3.22
N ALA A 192 -5.73 1.53 2.25
CA ALA A 192 -5.70 2.77 1.48
C ALA A 192 -5.85 4.02 2.37
N GLU A 193 -6.70 3.95 3.39
CA GLU A 193 -6.91 5.01 4.37
C GLU A 193 -5.69 5.26 5.25
N VAL A 194 -4.96 4.20 5.64
CA VAL A 194 -3.72 4.32 6.42
C VAL A 194 -2.60 4.91 5.55
N SER A 195 -2.52 4.48 4.29
CA SER A 195 -1.59 5.08 3.31
C SER A 195 -1.89 6.55 3.09
N THR A 196 -3.17 6.93 2.99
CA THR A 196 -3.60 8.33 2.86
C THR A 196 -3.25 9.15 4.10
N LEU A 197 -3.51 8.60 5.30
CA LEU A 197 -3.13 9.25 6.55
C LEU A 197 -1.62 9.50 6.63
N LEU A 198 -0.81 8.46 6.39
CA LEU A 198 0.64 8.59 6.45
C LEU A 198 1.18 9.59 5.42
N ALA A 199 0.65 9.58 4.19
CA ALA A 199 1.00 10.54 3.15
C ALA A 199 0.68 11.99 3.55
N LYS A 200 -0.48 12.24 4.16
CA LYS A 200 -0.87 13.57 4.67
C LYS A 200 0.02 14.04 5.83
N LEU A 201 0.36 13.14 6.77
CA LEU A 201 1.25 13.44 7.91
C LEU A 201 2.68 13.76 7.44
N THR A 202 3.16 13.10 6.39
CA THR A 202 4.50 13.28 5.85
C THR A 202 4.58 14.23 4.66
N LYS A 203 3.50 14.91 4.33
CA LYS A 203 3.33 15.75 3.14
C LYS A 203 4.62 16.44 2.70
N SER A 204 5.04 16.15 1.48
CA SER A 204 6.25 16.65 0.85
C SER A 204 6.02 17.98 0.13
N LYS A 205 7.11 18.74 -0.07
CA LYS A 205 7.10 19.96 -0.89
C LYS A 205 7.33 19.62 -2.36
N PRO A 206 6.95 20.50 -3.30
CA PRO A 206 7.34 20.38 -4.70
C PRO A 206 8.87 20.24 -4.86
N GLY A 207 9.30 19.36 -5.76
CA GLY A 207 10.71 19.01 -5.96
C GLY A 207 11.26 17.91 -5.07
N ALA A 208 10.45 17.39 -4.14
CA ALA A 208 10.90 16.38 -3.17
C ALA A 208 11.23 15.03 -3.81
N ARG A 209 12.25 14.39 -3.26
CA ARG A 209 12.54 12.97 -3.44
C ARG A 209 11.87 12.18 -2.34
N ILE A 210 10.95 11.30 -2.72
CA ILE A 210 10.12 10.50 -1.81
C ILE A 210 10.52 9.04 -1.94
N CYS A 211 10.78 8.38 -0.82
CA CYS A 211 11.24 7.00 -0.80
C CYS A 211 10.35 6.12 0.08
N ASP A 212 10.04 4.91 -0.41
CA ASP A 212 9.50 3.83 0.41
C ASP A 212 10.49 2.66 0.40
N VAL A 213 11.04 2.36 1.57
CA VAL A 213 12.11 1.37 1.72
C VAL A 213 11.61 -0.09 1.73
N THR A 214 10.29 -0.30 1.78
CA THR A 214 9.59 -1.58 1.72
C THR A 214 8.30 -1.43 0.93
N CYS A 215 8.42 -0.97 -0.32
CA CYS A 215 7.30 -0.33 -1.03
C CYS A 215 6.12 -1.26 -1.37
N GLY A 216 6.26 -2.57 -1.21
CA GLY A 216 5.19 -3.50 -1.52
C GLY A 216 4.69 -3.31 -2.95
N SER A 217 3.39 -3.13 -3.13
CA SER A 217 2.75 -2.80 -4.41
C SER A 217 2.90 -1.33 -4.85
N GLY A 218 3.62 -0.50 -4.09
CA GLY A 218 3.83 0.93 -4.37
C GLY A 218 2.68 1.85 -3.96
N SER A 219 1.62 1.34 -3.34
CA SER A 219 0.40 2.13 -3.04
C SER A 219 0.67 3.31 -2.10
N LEU A 220 1.45 3.11 -1.04
CA LEU A 220 1.84 4.17 -0.11
C LEU A 220 2.70 5.23 -0.81
N LEU A 221 3.66 4.81 -1.61
CA LEU A 221 4.55 5.70 -2.36
C LEU A 221 3.77 6.57 -3.36
N ILE A 222 2.79 6.00 -4.06
CA ILE A 222 1.89 6.73 -4.97
C ILE A 222 1.07 7.78 -4.20
N LYS A 223 0.50 7.40 -3.05
CA LYS A 223 -0.27 8.33 -2.21
C LYS A 223 0.62 9.48 -1.71
N ALA A 224 1.84 9.19 -1.26
CA ALA A 224 2.79 10.21 -0.82
C ALA A 224 3.19 11.17 -1.96
N GLY A 225 3.34 10.67 -3.18
CA GLY A 225 3.57 11.50 -4.37
C GLY A 225 2.37 12.40 -4.71
N LYS A 226 1.15 11.86 -4.73
CA LYS A 226 -0.07 12.61 -5.01
C LYS A 226 -0.33 13.73 -3.99
N GLU A 227 0.06 13.56 -2.72
CA GLU A 227 -0.08 14.60 -1.68
C GLU A 227 0.79 15.83 -1.89
N VAL A 228 1.79 15.80 -2.76
CA VAL A 228 2.55 17.00 -3.18
C VAL A 228 1.63 18.02 -3.86
N GLY A 229 0.59 17.56 -4.55
CA GLY A 229 -0.42 18.39 -5.21
C GLY A 229 -0.02 18.87 -6.62
N ASN A 230 1.11 18.39 -7.14
CA ASN A 230 1.57 18.58 -8.52
C ASN A 230 2.54 17.47 -8.90
N ASN A 231 3.00 17.43 -10.16
CA ASN A 231 3.88 16.37 -10.67
C ASN A 231 5.40 16.66 -10.47
N ASN A 232 5.75 17.67 -9.69
CA ASN A 232 7.15 18.01 -9.40
C ASN A 232 7.63 17.24 -8.17
N PHE A 233 7.92 15.96 -8.32
CA PHE A 233 8.52 15.08 -7.32
C PHE A 233 9.18 13.87 -8.00
N SER A 234 9.96 13.11 -7.25
CA SER A 234 10.56 11.86 -7.72
C SER A 234 10.30 10.75 -6.72
N LEU A 235 9.88 9.58 -7.22
CA LEU A 235 9.54 8.42 -6.43
C LEU A 235 10.65 7.37 -6.48
N TYR A 236 11.00 6.85 -5.31
CA TYR A 236 12.00 5.81 -5.13
C TYR A 236 11.44 4.72 -4.24
N GLY A 237 11.66 3.47 -4.57
CA GLY A 237 11.21 2.36 -3.76
C GLY A 237 12.16 1.17 -3.79
N GLN A 238 12.08 0.33 -2.78
CA GLN A 238 12.75 -0.96 -2.78
C GLN A 238 11.81 -2.04 -2.24
N GLU A 239 11.78 -3.22 -2.90
CA GLU A 239 10.94 -4.35 -2.54
C GLU A 239 11.71 -5.66 -2.67
N VAL A 240 11.64 -6.51 -1.66
CA VAL A 240 12.37 -7.78 -1.60
C VAL A 240 11.69 -8.88 -2.40
N ASN A 241 10.37 -8.89 -2.45
CA ASN A 241 9.60 -9.89 -3.17
C ASN A 241 9.49 -9.54 -4.66
N GLY A 242 10.03 -10.39 -5.53
CA GLY A 242 10.09 -10.12 -6.97
C GLY A 242 8.72 -10.00 -7.65
N SER A 243 7.70 -10.76 -7.21
CA SER A 243 6.34 -10.63 -7.76
C SER A 243 5.71 -9.31 -7.31
N THR A 244 5.87 -8.94 -6.05
CA THR A 244 5.36 -7.68 -5.50
C THR A 244 6.08 -6.48 -6.10
N TRP A 245 7.40 -6.57 -6.34
CA TRP A 245 8.15 -5.57 -7.09
C TRP A 245 7.58 -5.35 -8.50
N ALA A 246 7.27 -6.43 -9.23
CA ALA A 246 6.66 -6.35 -10.55
C ALA A 246 5.29 -5.65 -10.50
N LEU A 247 4.47 -5.95 -9.50
CA LEU A 247 3.20 -5.26 -9.26
C LEU A 247 3.41 -3.77 -8.99
N ALA A 248 4.42 -3.40 -8.20
CA ALA A 248 4.75 -2.00 -7.95
C ALA A 248 5.16 -1.26 -9.24
N MET A 249 5.99 -1.88 -10.08
CA MET A 249 6.38 -1.30 -11.36
C MET A 249 5.18 -1.05 -12.27
N MET A 250 4.31 -2.06 -12.45
CA MET A 250 3.08 -1.90 -13.23
C MET A 250 2.17 -0.81 -12.64
N ASN A 251 2.05 -0.75 -11.32
CA ASN A 251 1.26 0.26 -10.62
C ASN A 251 1.80 1.68 -10.87
N MET A 252 3.12 1.89 -10.84
CA MET A 252 3.72 3.18 -11.18
C MET A 252 3.38 3.59 -12.61
N PHE A 253 3.48 2.67 -13.56
CA PHE A 253 3.11 2.95 -14.95
C PHE A 253 1.62 3.31 -15.09
N LEU A 254 0.73 2.57 -14.45
CA LEU A 254 -0.72 2.84 -14.53
C LEU A 254 -1.12 4.19 -13.93
N HIS A 255 -0.32 4.72 -13.01
CA HIS A 255 -0.49 6.06 -12.44
C HIS A 255 0.32 7.16 -13.15
N GLY A 256 0.99 6.86 -14.25
CA GLY A 256 1.79 7.84 -15.01
C GLY A 256 3.13 8.22 -14.36
N PHE A 257 3.61 7.47 -13.38
CA PHE A 257 4.90 7.71 -12.71
C PHE A 257 6.04 6.91 -13.36
N ASP A 258 6.22 7.09 -14.66
CA ASP A 258 7.18 6.34 -15.50
C ASP A 258 8.64 6.53 -15.07
N ASN A 259 8.94 7.61 -14.37
CA ASN A 259 10.27 7.93 -13.85
C ASN A 259 10.51 7.41 -12.42
N ALA A 260 9.56 6.66 -11.85
CA ALA A 260 9.76 6.05 -10.54
C ALA A 260 10.89 5.02 -10.56
N VAL A 261 11.76 5.08 -9.58
CA VAL A 261 12.91 4.18 -9.45
C VAL A 261 12.60 3.12 -8.39
N ILE A 262 12.08 1.99 -8.82
CA ILE A 262 11.73 0.88 -7.92
C ILE A 262 12.77 -0.24 -8.07
N ARG A 263 13.49 -0.56 -6.99
CA ARG A 263 14.56 -1.55 -6.98
C ARG A 263 14.10 -2.86 -6.37
N TRP A 264 14.47 -3.97 -6.99
CA TRP A 264 14.25 -5.28 -6.41
C TRP A 264 15.42 -5.70 -5.54
N GLY A 265 15.17 -6.01 -4.27
CA GLY A 265 16.18 -6.48 -3.33
C GLY A 265 15.85 -6.21 -1.87
N ASP A 266 16.59 -6.86 -0.98
CA ASP A 266 16.46 -6.72 0.46
C ASP A 266 17.09 -5.41 0.94
N THR A 267 16.29 -4.51 1.47
CA THR A 267 16.71 -3.18 1.94
C THR A 267 17.73 -3.24 3.08
N LEU A 268 17.60 -4.20 3.97
CA LEU A 268 18.49 -4.31 5.12
C LEU A 268 19.82 -4.98 4.76
N ARG A 269 19.78 -6.04 3.95
CA ARG A 269 20.99 -6.79 3.57
C ARG A 269 21.69 -6.23 2.33
N ASN A 270 20.94 -5.63 1.42
CA ASN A 270 21.45 -5.15 0.14
C ASN A 270 20.69 -3.91 -0.34
N PRO A 271 20.89 -2.75 0.31
CA PRO A 271 20.26 -1.50 -0.13
C PRO A 271 20.74 -1.15 -1.54
N LYS A 272 19.80 -0.88 -2.44
CA LYS A 272 20.00 -0.63 -3.86
C LYS A 272 19.94 0.86 -4.25
N LEU A 273 19.28 1.68 -3.43
CA LEU A 273 19.13 3.11 -3.71
C LEU A 273 20.42 3.86 -3.29
N LYS A 274 21.38 3.87 -4.22
CA LYS A 274 22.74 4.40 -4.01
C LYS A 274 23.19 5.27 -5.17
N VAL A 275 24.07 6.21 -4.85
CA VAL A 275 24.85 7.00 -5.82
C VAL A 275 26.30 6.98 -5.38
N ASN A 276 27.23 6.56 -6.25
CA ASN A 276 28.65 6.46 -5.96
C ASN A 276 28.94 5.69 -4.66
N ASP A 277 28.31 4.52 -4.51
CA ASP A 277 28.39 3.63 -3.34
C ASP A 277 27.93 4.21 -2.00
N LYS A 278 27.30 5.39 -2.01
CA LYS A 278 26.68 5.99 -0.84
C LYS A 278 25.15 5.86 -0.94
N LEU A 279 24.50 5.67 0.20
CA LEU A 279 23.05 5.70 0.26
C LEU A 279 22.52 7.04 -0.23
N MET A 280 21.48 7.00 -1.07
CA MET A 280 20.76 8.21 -1.48
C MET A 280 20.08 8.84 -0.27
N LYS A 281 19.88 10.16 -0.33
CA LYS A 281 19.14 10.92 0.67
C LYS A 281 17.81 11.39 0.09
N PHE A 282 16.76 11.37 0.93
CA PHE A 282 15.39 11.65 0.53
C PHE A 282 14.75 12.69 1.45
N ASP A 283 13.94 13.57 0.87
CA ASP A 283 13.22 14.60 1.63
C ASP A 283 12.11 13.98 2.49
N THR A 284 11.51 12.89 2.00
CA THR A 284 10.50 12.12 2.73
C THR A 284 10.75 10.62 2.55
N VAL A 285 10.75 9.91 3.66
CA VAL A 285 10.87 8.45 3.70
C VAL A 285 9.64 7.88 4.38
N VAL A 286 8.90 7.04 3.70
CA VAL A 286 7.72 6.37 4.24
C VAL A 286 7.91 4.86 4.22
N ALA A 287 7.28 4.13 5.11
CA ALA A 287 7.23 2.67 5.02
C ALA A 287 6.14 2.06 5.90
N ASN A 288 5.63 0.91 5.46
CA ASN A 288 4.98 -0.08 6.28
C ASN A 288 5.84 -1.35 6.25
N PRO A 289 6.91 -1.46 7.05
CA PRO A 289 7.79 -2.61 7.02
C PRO A 289 7.11 -3.85 7.64
N PRO A 290 7.57 -5.08 7.32
CA PRO A 290 7.03 -6.29 7.93
C PRO A 290 7.25 -6.26 9.45
N PHE A 291 6.16 -6.45 10.21
CA PHE A 291 6.19 -6.34 11.67
C PHE A 291 7.02 -7.45 12.29
N SER A 292 7.94 -7.07 13.16
CA SER A 292 8.76 -7.99 13.94
C SER A 292 9.52 -9.02 13.09
N LEU A 293 10.09 -8.60 11.97
CA LEU A 293 10.83 -9.47 11.06
C LEU A 293 11.95 -10.23 11.77
N ASP A 294 11.88 -11.56 11.76
CA ASP A 294 12.96 -12.43 12.25
C ASP A 294 14.08 -12.56 11.19
N LYS A 295 15.32 -12.76 11.64
CA LYS A 295 16.49 -13.01 10.77
C LYS A 295 16.70 -11.92 9.70
N TRP A 296 16.52 -10.67 10.06
CA TRP A 296 16.64 -9.50 9.19
C TRP A 296 18.07 -9.20 8.69
N GLY A 297 19.09 -9.97 9.12
CA GLY A 297 20.49 -9.77 8.76
C GLY A 297 21.35 -9.17 9.89
N ALA A 298 20.91 -9.34 11.15
CA ALA A 298 21.61 -8.81 12.33
C ALA A 298 23.08 -9.26 12.44
N GLU A 299 23.42 -10.42 11.87
CA GLU A 299 24.78 -10.96 11.82
C GLU A 299 25.77 -10.06 11.06
N GLY A 300 25.29 -9.31 10.07
CA GLY A 300 26.10 -8.36 9.29
C GLY A 300 26.06 -6.93 9.82
N ALA A 301 25.22 -6.63 10.80
CA ALA A 301 24.93 -5.25 11.21
C ALA A 301 26.13 -4.53 11.83
N ALA A 302 27.01 -5.26 12.54
CA ALA A 302 28.21 -4.68 13.13
C ALA A 302 29.26 -4.24 12.09
N SER A 303 29.21 -4.81 10.89
CA SER A 303 30.09 -4.49 9.75
C SER A 303 29.34 -3.86 8.58
N ASP A 304 28.19 -3.23 8.86
CA ASP A 304 27.39 -2.57 7.84
C ASP A 304 28.21 -1.47 7.13
N PRO A 305 28.43 -1.58 5.80
CA PRO A 305 29.27 -0.65 5.06
C PRO A 305 28.73 0.80 5.05
N TYR A 306 27.46 0.98 5.41
CA TYR A 306 26.80 2.27 5.46
C TYR A 306 26.65 2.81 6.88
N ASN A 307 27.16 2.06 7.90
CA ASN A 307 27.08 2.43 9.31
C ASN A 307 25.66 2.77 9.80
N ARG A 308 24.63 2.08 9.28
CA ARG A 308 23.23 2.39 9.60
C ARG A 308 22.84 2.08 11.05
N PHE A 309 23.56 1.16 11.70
CA PHE A 309 23.24 0.64 13.04
C PHE A 309 24.14 1.18 14.13
N TRP A 310 24.75 2.34 13.92
CA TRP A 310 25.67 2.96 14.88
C TRP A 310 24.99 3.38 16.20
N ARG A 311 23.65 3.61 16.21
CA ARG A 311 22.86 3.88 17.41
C ARG A 311 22.69 2.64 18.28
N GLY A 312 22.94 1.47 17.76
CA GLY A 312 22.78 0.15 18.35
C GLY A 312 22.25 -0.87 17.38
N ILE A 313 22.56 -2.14 17.62
CA ILE A 313 22.09 -3.25 16.77
C ILE A 313 20.78 -3.79 17.34
N PRO A 314 19.66 -3.75 16.59
CA PRO A 314 18.39 -4.34 17.00
C PRO A 314 18.47 -5.85 17.21
N PRO A 315 17.57 -6.43 18.01
CA PRO A 315 17.56 -7.88 18.24
C PRO A 315 17.40 -8.66 16.93
N LYS A 316 18.05 -9.82 16.82
CA LYS A 316 17.99 -10.70 15.64
C LYS A 316 16.55 -11.07 15.24
N SER A 317 15.67 -11.24 16.23
CA SER A 317 14.29 -11.66 16.05
C SER A 317 13.28 -10.51 15.86
N LYS A 318 13.76 -9.24 15.81
CA LYS A 318 12.91 -8.04 15.72
C LYS A 318 13.59 -6.98 14.87
N GLY A 319 13.24 -6.96 13.57
CA GLY A 319 13.83 -6.03 12.59
C GLY A 319 13.22 -4.63 12.57
N ASP A 320 12.21 -4.35 13.41
CA ASP A 320 11.49 -3.07 13.38
C ASP A 320 12.45 -1.87 13.47
N TRP A 321 13.33 -1.86 14.47
CA TRP A 321 14.33 -0.78 14.63
C TRP A 321 15.46 -0.83 13.59
N ALA A 322 15.65 -1.93 12.86
CA ALA A 322 16.59 -1.96 11.76
C ALA A 322 16.04 -1.16 10.56
N PHE A 323 14.76 -1.29 10.25
CA PHE A 323 14.10 -0.45 9.24
C PHE A 323 14.09 1.02 9.66
N ILE A 324 13.72 1.34 10.90
CA ILE A 324 13.73 2.74 11.40
C ILE A 324 15.13 3.33 11.30
N SER A 325 16.18 2.60 11.72
CA SER A 325 17.57 3.06 11.62
C SER A 325 17.96 3.32 10.16
N HIS A 326 17.61 2.41 9.24
CA HIS A 326 17.85 2.63 7.80
C HIS A 326 17.11 3.86 7.28
N MET A 327 15.82 4.02 7.61
CA MET A 327 15.01 5.16 7.19
C MET A 327 15.60 6.49 7.68
N LEU A 328 16.07 6.53 8.93
CA LEU A 328 16.76 7.71 9.49
C LEU A 328 18.08 8.01 8.77
N GLU A 329 18.84 6.98 8.35
CA GLU A 329 20.06 7.19 7.59
C GLU A 329 19.84 7.68 6.17
N VAL A 330 18.76 7.27 5.51
CA VAL A 330 18.43 7.73 4.15
C VAL A 330 17.57 9.01 4.11
N ALA A 331 17.06 9.46 5.23
CA ALA A 331 16.40 10.77 5.32
C ALA A 331 17.43 11.91 5.18
N ASP A 332 17.06 12.99 4.49
CA ASP A 332 17.91 14.17 4.33
C ASP A 332 18.24 14.81 5.69
N ASP A 333 19.49 15.21 5.89
CA ASP A 333 19.95 15.72 7.17
C ASP A 333 19.38 17.12 7.48
N ASN A 334 18.91 17.84 6.46
CA ASN A 334 18.37 19.20 6.56
C ASN A 334 16.83 19.22 6.51
N GLY A 335 16.18 18.49 7.40
CA GLY A 335 14.73 18.51 7.54
C GLY A 335 14.00 17.32 6.92
N GLY A 336 14.73 16.28 6.54
CA GLY A 336 14.15 15.04 6.04
C GLY A 336 13.15 14.45 7.04
N LYS A 337 11.98 14.05 6.54
CA LYS A 337 10.88 13.50 7.32
C LYS A 337 10.77 12.00 7.11
N VAL A 338 10.56 11.26 8.20
CA VAL A 338 10.33 9.82 8.18
C VAL A 338 8.95 9.54 8.77
N GLY A 339 8.14 8.78 8.06
CA GLY A 339 6.87 8.28 8.56
C GLY A 339 6.83 6.75 8.45
N VAL A 340 6.66 6.07 9.57
CA VAL A 340 6.72 4.61 9.61
C VAL A 340 5.57 4.03 10.42
N ILE A 341 4.96 2.97 9.88
CA ILE A 341 3.96 2.17 10.58
C ILE A 341 4.69 1.10 11.37
N ILE A 342 4.37 0.99 12.66
CA ILE A 342 5.05 0.11 13.61
C ILE A 342 4.06 -0.63 14.50
N PRO A 343 4.37 -1.85 14.94
CA PRO A 343 3.62 -2.50 16.02
C PRO A 343 3.91 -1.81 17.36
N HIS A 344 2.94 -1.74 18.25
CA HIS A 344 3.06 -1.06 19.55
C HIS A 344 4.29 -1.49 20.36
N GLY A 345 4.73 -2.74 20.23
CA GLY A 345 5.93 -3.23 20.91
C GLY A 345 7.20 -2.41 20.69
N VAL A 346 7.35 -1.78 19.53
CA VAL A 346 8.47 -0.88 19.18
C VAL A 346 8.57 0.29 20.18
N LEU A 347 7.44 0.73 20.71
CA LEU A 347 7.34 1.89 21.60
C LEU A 347 7.89 1.61 22.99
N PHE A 348 7.89 0.33 23.44
CA PHE A 348 8.20 0.04 24.85
C PHE A 348 9.12 -1.17 25.10
N ARG A 349 9.43 -2.00 24.11
CA ARG A 349 10.36 -3.12 24.31
C ARG A 349 11.71 -2.61 24.83
N GLY A 350 12.28 -3.32 25.81
CA GLY A 350 13.56 -3.00 26.43
C GLY A 350 14.77 -3.55 25.65
N GLY A 351 15.91 -3.72 26.33
CA GLY A 351 17.13 -4.26 25.74
C GLY A 351 17.76 -3.31 24.73
N SER A 352 18.23 -3.83 23.58
CA SER A 352 18.86 -3.00 22.54
C SER A 352 17.87 -2.03 21.89
N GLU A 353 16.60 -2.40 21.73
CA GLU A 353 15.57 -1.49 21.20
C GLU A 353 15.35 -0.29 22.13
N GLY A 354 15.32 -0.52 23.45
CA GLY A 354 15.22 0.55 24.45
C GLY A 354 16.41 1.52 24.38
N LYS A 355 17.63 1.00 24.21
CA LYS A 355 18.84 1.85 24.09
C LYS A 355 18.83 2.70 22.83
N ILE A 356 18.42 2.14 21.68
CA ILE A 356 18.32 2.87 20.43
C ILE A 356 17.28 4.00 20.57
N ARG A 357 16.11 3.68 21.14
CA ARG A 357 15.03 4.63 21.39
C ARG A 357 15.47 5.76 22.32
N GLN A 358 16.10 5.42 23.44
CA GLN A 358 16.67 6.41 24.37
C GLN A 358 17.66 7.32 23.67
N TYR A 359 18.61 6.76 22.91
CA TYR A 359 19.61 7.54 22.18
C TYR A 359 18.98 8.58 21.24
N ILE A 360 17.96 8.17 20.46
CA ILE A 360 17.24 9.05 19.54
C ILE A 360 16.55 10.20 20.29
N LEU A 361 15.95 9.90 21.43
CA LEU A 361 15.22 10.88 22.23
C LEU A 361 16.12 11.85 22.99
N GLU A 362 17.29 11.39 23.49
CA GLU A 362 18.21 12.22 24.25
C GLU A 362 19.20 13.01 23.41
N ASN A 363 19.59 12.50 22.24
CA ASN A 363 20.70 13.08 21.49
C ASN A 363 20.34 13.61 20.11
N GLU A 364 19.32 13.02 19.47
CA GLU A 364 18.94 13.44 18.11
C GLU A 364 17.64 14.26 18.10
N HIS A 365 16.76 14.06 19.07
CA HIS A 365 15.47 14.72 19.19
C HIS A 365 14.62 14.65 17.90
N THR A 366 14.84 13.59 17.09
CA THR A 366 14.21 13.48 15.77
C THR A 366 12.77 12.96 15.84
N LEU A 367 12.37 12.25 16.90
CA LEU A 367 10.98 11.78 17.05
C LEU A 367 10.06 12.99 17.25
N GLU A 368 9.07 13.13 16.36
CA GLU A 368 8.14 14.26 16.34
C GLU A 368 6.76 13.90 16.87
N ALA A 369 6.24 12.72 16.47
CA ALA A 369 4.94 12.28 16.92
C ALA A 369 4.82 10.75 16.98
N VAL A 370 3.95 10.27 17.87
CA VAL A 370 3.49 8.87 17.97
C VAL A 370 1.97 8.88 17.93
N ILE A 371 1.38 8.19 16.96
CA ILE A 371 -0.06 8.18 16.71
C ILE A 371 -0.55 6.74 16.78
N GLY A 372 -1.37 6.43 17.79
CA GLY A 372 -2.01 5.11 17.96
C GLY A 372 -3.17 4.96 17.01
N LEU A 373 -3.20 3.86 16.28
CA LEU A 373 -4.26 3.54 15.34
C LEU A 373 -5.24 2.52 15.93
N PRO A 374 -6.48 2.47 15.44
CA PRO A 374 -7.44 1.44 15.79
C PRO A 374 -6.90 0.02 15.56
N ALA A 375 -7.34 -0.92 16.38
CA ALA A 375 -7.11 -2.34 16.13
C ALA A 375 -7.84 -2.79 14.85
N ASN A 376 -7.41 -3.92 14.30
CA ASN A 376 -8.07 -4.57 13.18
C ASN A 376 -8.21 -3.70 11.90
N LEU A 377 -7.22 -2.83 11.64
CA LEU A 377 -7.12 -2.07 10.38
C LEU A 377 -6.38 -2.86 9.28
N PHE A 378 -5.36 -3.65 9.68
CA PHE A 378 -4.46 -4.32 8.75
C PHE A 378 -4.95 -5.71 8.36
N TYR A 379 -4.74 -6.09 7.11
CA TYR A 379 -5.11 -7.42 6.63
C TYR A 379 -4.35 -8.52 7.38
N GLY A 380 -5.07 -9.58 7.76
CA GLY A 380 -4.46 -10.75 8.39
C GLY A 380 -3.99 -10.61 9.83
N THR A 381 -4.13 -9.42 10.45
CA THR A 381 -3.79 -9.19 11.86
C THR A 381 -4.80 -8.29 12.55
N GLY A 382 -5.22 -8.67 13.78
CA GLY A 382 -6.03 -7.79 14.64
C GLY A 382 -5.19 -6.89 15.56
N ILE A 383 -3.84 -6.94 15.45
CA ILE A 383 -2.96 -6.21 16.34
C ILE A 383 -3.03 -4.71 16.01
N PRO A 384 -3.24 -3.82 17.02
CA PRO A 384 -3.16 -2.39 16.78
C PRO A 384 -1.74 -1.98 16.40
N ALA A 385 -1.63 -1.04 15.47
CA ALA A 385 -0.38 -0.43 15.05
C ALA A 385 -0.33 1.04 15.47
N ALA A 386 0.84 1.64 15.36
CA ALA A 386 1.03 3.07 15.52
C ALA A 386 1.80 3.64 14.33
N ILE A 387 1.66 4.94 14.09
CA ILE A 387 2.54 5.68 13.19
C ILE A 387 3.54 6.45 14.04
N ALA A 388 4.83 6.31 13.74
CA ALA A 388 5.88 7.16 14.28
C ALA A 388 6.36 8.12 13.20
N ILE A 389 6.40 9.40 13.53
CA ILE A 389 6.92 10.47 12.66
C ILE A 389 8.23 10.97 13.24
N PHE A 390 9.28 10.94 12.41
CA PHE A 390 10.57 11.54 12.74
C PHE A 390 10.85 12.68 11.75
N ARG A 391 11.54 13.69 12.24
CA ARG A 391 12.02 14.81 11.41
C ARG A 391 13.41 15.23 11.85
N LYS A 392 14.35 15.24 10.93
CA LYS A 392 15.69 15.74 11.19
C LYS A 392 15.73 17.28 11.23
N GLY A 393 16.64 17.83 12.00
CA GLY A 393 16.86 19.28 12.06
C GLY A 393 15.68 20.09 12.65
N ARG A 394 14.83 19.46 13.48
CA ARG A 394 13.76 20.17 14.20
C ARG A 394 14.34 20.96 15.39
N ASN A 395 13.68 22.05 15.72
CA ASN A 395 14.09 22.91 16.85
C ASN A 395 13.42 22.53 18.18
N SER A 396 12.30 21.80 18.15
CA SER A 396 11.56 21.35 19.33
C SER A 396 11.99 19.96 19.73
N GLU A 397 12.12 19.70 21.03
CA GLU A 397 12.41 18.37 21.61
C GLU A 397 11.14 17.65 22.05
N ASN A 398 9.99 18.38 22.10
CA ASN A 398 8.70 17.82 22.53
C ASN A 398 8.20 16.78 21.53
N VAL A 399 7.44 15.80 22.02
CA VAL A 399 6.84 14.72 21.20
C VAL A 399 5.33 14.77 21.37
N LEU A 400 4.61 14.76 20.25
CA LEU A 400 3.15 14.66 20.25
C LEU A 400 2.73 13.19 20.35
N PHE A 401 1.83 12.89 21.28
CA PHE A 401 1.14 11.60 21.37
C PHE A 401 -0.33 11.81 21.00
N ILE A 402 -0.84 10.98 20.09
CA ILE A 402 -2.26 10.95 19.71
C ILE A 402 -2.78 9.52 19.93
N ASP A 403 -3.90 9.37 20.61
CA ASP A 403 -4.63 8.13 20.72
C ASP A 403 -5.88 8.17 19.82
N ALA A 404 -5.73 7.70 18.59
CA ALA A 404 -6.83 7.57 17.64
C ALA A 404 -7.45 6.14 17.65
N SER A 405 -7.21 5.35 18.69
CA SER A 405 -7.66 3.96 18.78
C SER A 405 -9.18 3.77 18.69
N ARG A 406 -9.96 4.83 18.97
CA ARG A 406 -11.42 4.87 18.92
C ARG A 406 -11.98 5.50 17.63
N GLU A 407 -11.13 6.01 16.75
CA GLU A 407 -11.53 6.70 15.52
C GLU A 407 -11.61 5.75 14.33
N TYR A 408 -12.74 5.06 14.20
CA TYR A 408 -12.96 4.14 13.08
C TYR A 408 -14.45 3.89 12.82
N GLU A 409 -14.71 3.26 11.71
CA GLU A 409 -15.98 2.60 11.38
C GLU A 409 -15.77 1.08 11.39
N ASN A 410 -16.72 0.38 12.03
CA ASN A 410 -16.70 -1.08 12.03
C ASN A 410 -17.03 -1.62 10.63
N GLY A 411 -16.10 -2.36 10.05
CA GLY A 411 -16.36 -3.12 8.84
C GLY A 411 -16.64 -4.61 9.13
N LYS A 412 -17.15 -5.33 8.13
CA LYS A 412 -17.48 -6.76 8.27
C LYS A 412 -16.26 -7.61 8.65
N ASN A 413 -15.11 -7.34 8.06
CA ASN A 413 -13.87 -8.10 8.25
C ASN A 413 -12.78 -7.26 8.91
N GLN A 414 -12.81 -5.95 8.75
CA GLN A 414 -11.79 -5.00 9.22
C GLN A 414 -12.44 -3.67 9.56
N ASN A 415 -11.83 -2.96 10.52
CA ASN A 415 -12.16 -1.57 10.80
C ASN A 415 -11.59 -0.68 9.68
N LYS A 416 -12.17 0.52 9.50
CA LYS A 416 -11.72 1.50 8.52
C LYS A 416 -11.64 2.89 9.15
N LEU A 417 -10.59 3.64 8.81
CA LEU A 417 -10.54 5.08 9.10
C LEU A 417 -11.45 5.81 8.12
N ARG A 418 -12.36 6.64 8.64
CA ARG A 418 -13.19 7.54 7.84
C ARG A 418 -12.39 8.79 7.49
N GLU A 419 -12.82 9.53 6.51
CA GLU A 419 -12.19 10.79 6.12
C GLU A 419 -12.09 11.77 7.30
N LYS A 420 -13.16 11.91 8.10
CA LYS A 420 -13.17 12.75 9.31
C LYS A 420 -12.14 12.32 10.36
N ASP A 421 -11.89 11.01 10.49
CA ASP A 421 -10.89 10.47 11.44
C ASP A 421 -9.48 10.85 10.98
N ILE A 422 -9.21 10.71 9.68
CA ILE A 422 -7.95 11.14 9.05
C ILE A 422 -7.77 12.67 9.22
N GLU A 423 -8.81 13.46 8.95
CA GLU A 423 -8.75 14.91 9.08
C GLU A 423 -8.49 15.36 10.52
N HIS A 424 -9.10 14.71 11.51
CA HIS A 424 -8.87 15.00 12.92
C HIS A 424 -7.42 14.74 13.31
N ILE A 425 -6.89 13.55 13.01
CA ILE A 425 -5.49 13.19 13.28
C ILE A 425 -4.54 14.20 12.61
N VAL A 426 -4.74 14.47 11.32
CA VAL A 426 -3.88 15.39 10.54
C VAL A 426 -3.96 16.81 11.08
N THR A 427 -5.14 17.29 11.44
CA THR A 427 -5.33 18.65 11.97
C THR A 427 -4.64 18.81 13.31
N THR A 428 -4.78 17.84 14.22
CA THR A 428 -4.12 17.84 15.54
C THR A 428 -2.60 17.82 15.37
N TYR A 429 -2.07 16.97 14.49
CA TYR A 429 -0.65 16.96 14.19
C TYR A 429 -0.16 18.29 13.59
N GLN A 430 -0.91 18.89 12.67
CA GLN A 430 -0.54 20.18 12.06
C GLN A 430 -0.54 21.33 13.06
N LYS A 431 -1.47 21.36 14.01
CA LYS A 431 -1.47 22.34 15.11
C LYS A 431 -0.19 22.22 15.95
N PHE A 432 0.22 21.00 16.29
CA PHE A 432 1.48 20.78 16.98
C PHE A 432 2.69 21.27 16.17
N VAL A 433 2.78 20.94 14.89
CA VAL A 433 3.89 21.39 14.02
C VAL A 433 3.96 22.92 13.88
N ARG A 434 2.83 23.64 14.08
CA ARG A 434 2.76 25.11 14.06
C ARG A 434 2.94 25.74 15.44
N ASP A 435 3.34 24.95 16.47
CA ASP A 435 3.49 25.38 17.86
C ASP A 435 2.19 26.00 18.45
N GLU A 436 1.02 25.51 18.02
CA GLU A 436 -0.29 25.94 18.55
C GLU A 436 -0.64 25.24 19.87
N PHE A 437 0.11 24.21 20.29
CA PHE A 437 -0.07 23.50 21.56
C PHE A 437 1.05 23.81 22.55
N ALA A 438 0.68 24.08 23.78
CA ALA A 438 1.62 24.07 24.92
C ALA A 438 1.92 22.63 25.35
N PRO A 439 3.06 22.38 26.06
CA PRO A 439 3.29 21.11 26.73
C PRO A 439 2.14 20.70 27.66
N GLY A 440 1.81 19.40 27.71
CA GLY A 440 0.71 18.83 28.46
C GLY A 440 -0.45 18.35 27.60
N VAL A 441 -1.67 18.36 28.15
CA VAL A 441 -2.88 17.94 27.41
C VAL A 441 -3.17 18.94 26.30
N ALA A 442 -3.07 18.47 25.06
CA ALA A 442 -3.40 19.23 23.85
C ALA A 442 -4.89 19.12 23.50
N GLU A 443 -5.42 17.90 23.58
CA GLU A 443 -6.85 17.59 23.44
C GLU A 443 -7.22 16.53 24.47
N ASP A 444 -8.29 16.77 25.24
CA ASP A 444 -8.72 15.88 26.33
C ASP A 444 -8.97 14.46 25.83
N LYS A 445 -8.40 13.46 26.51
CA LYS A 445 -8.50 12.02 26.21
C LYS A 445 -8.04 11.63 24.78
N TYR A 446 -7.34 12.52 24.07
CA TYR A 446 -6.98 12.31 22.66
C TYR A 446 -5.51 12.64 22.34
N ALA A 447 -5.00 13.79 22.78
CA ALA A 447 -3.66 14.22 22.44
C ALA A 447 -2.91 14.87 23.61
N PHE A 448 -1.61 14.57 23.71
CA PHE A 448 -0.70 15.06 24.73
C PHE A 448 0.64 15.47 24.12
N VAL A 449 1.16 16.63 24.49
CA VAL A 449 2.50 17.10 24.13
C VAL A 449 3.47 16.81 25.27
N ALA A 450 4.26 15.76 25.12
CA ALA A 450 5.26 15.35 26.11
C ALA A 450 6.56 16.15 25.96
N THR A 451 7.05 16.65 27.09
CA THR A 451 8.39 17.24 27.19
C THR A 451 9.47 16.14 27.31
N PRO A 452 10.76 16.46 27.12
CA PRO A 452 11.85 15.52 27.42
C PRO A 452 11.83 15.01 28.87
N ASP A 453 11.36 15.82 29.82
CA ASP A 453 11.26 15.40 31.23
C ASP A 453 10.14 14.35 31.42
N ASP A 454 8.96 14.57 30.83
CA ASP A 454 7.87 13.57 30.84
C ASP A 454 8.33 12.23 30.25
N ILE A 455 9.11 12.27 29.16
CA ILE A 455 9.63 11.06 28.50
C ILE A 455 10.66 10.37 29.38
N ARG A 456 11.52 11.13 30.06
CA ARG A 456 12.55 10.60 30.98
C ARG A 456 11.89 9.98 32.22
N GLU A 457 10.89 10.62 32.80
CA GLU A 457 10.11 10.09 33.93
C GLU A 457 9.40 8.78 33.58
N ASN A 458 9.07 8.57 32.31
CA ASN A 458 8.52 7.33 31.77
C ASN A 458 9.58 6.29 31.31
N ASP A 459 10.85 6.44 31.68
CA ASP A 459 11.96 5.56 31.27
C ASP A 459 12.07 5.38 29.75
N TYR A 460 11.83 6.45 28.98
CA TYR A 460 11.80 6.44 27.50
C TYR A 460 10.83 5.42 26.93
N ASN A 461 9.82 5.03 27.68
CA ASN A 461 8.73 4.19 27.24
C ASN A 461 7.68 5.08 26.55
N LEU A 462 7.46 4.85 25.27
CA LEU A 462 6.56 5.66 24.43
C LEU A 462 5.17 5.03 24.30
N ASN A 463 4.78 4.12 25.21
CA ASN A 463 3.44 3.55 25.17
C ASN A 463 2.39 4.64 25.38
N ILE A 464 1.50 4.82 24.42
CA ILE A 464 0.59 5.95 24.33
C ILE A 464 -0.26 6.17 25.59
N PRO A 465 -0.83 5.11 26.26
CA PRO A 465 -1.59 5.27 27.50
C PRO A 465 -0.82 5.84 28.70
N ARG A 466 0.51 5.99 28.59
CA ARG A 466 1.31 6.68 29.60
C ARG A 466 1.24 8.21 29.50
N TYR A 467 0.82 8.71 28.35
CA TYR A 467 0.75 10.15 28.02
C TYR A 467 -0.68 10.60 27.81
N VAL A 468 -1.49 9.80 27.14
CA VAL A 468 -2.89 10.11 26.85
C VAL A 468 -3.76 9.25 27.76
N ASP A 469 -4.41 9.90 28.74
CA ASP A 469 -5.36 9.21 29.63
C ASP A 469 -6.73 9.13 28.93
N THR A 470 -7.08 7.95 28.46
CA THR A 470 -8.37 7.66 27.82
C THR A 470 -9.39 7.06 28.77
N TYR A 471 -9.09 7.05 30.09
CA TYR A 471 -10.00 6.49 31.09
C TYR A 471 -11.33 7.28 31.11
N GLU A 472 -12.40 6.55 30.98
CA GLU A 472 -13.76 7.04 31.21
C GLU A 472 -14.30 6.29 32.44
N GLU A 473 -14.78 7.04 33.44
CA GLU A 473 -15.56 6.41 34.49
C GLU A 473 -16.77 5.72 33.88
N GLU A 474 -16.87 4.41 34.05
CA GLU A 474 -18.08 3.70 33.65
C GLU A 474 -19.27 4.34 34.37
N ALA A 475 -20.31 4.68 33.60
CA ALA A 475 -21.55 5.18 34.20
C ALA A 475 -22.03 4.15 35.23
N GLU A 476 -22.34 4.60 36.44
CA GLU A 476 -22.91 3.72 37.49
C GLU A 476 -24.10 2.99 36.86
N ILE A 477 -24.03 1.66 36.85
CA ILE A 477 -25.14 0.84 36.37
C ILE A 477 -26.27 0.98 37.36
N ASP A 478 -27.37 1.61 36.93
CA ASP A 478 -28.62 1.64 37.69
C ASP A 478 -29.22 0.22 37.73
N ILE A 479 -28.75 -0.57 38.72
CA ILE A 479 -29.16 -1.95 38.91
C ILE A 479 -30.69 -2.08 38.98
N PRO A 480 -31.44 -1.23 39.72
CA PRO A 480 -32.89 -1.23 39.70
C PRO A 480 -33.52 -1.03 38.31
N ALA A 481 -32.95 -0.13 37.48
CA ALA A 481 -33.46 0.11 36.13
C ALA A 481 -33.22 -1.09 35.22
N VAL A 482 -32.02 -1.66 35.26
CA VAL A 482 -31.67 -2.88 34.48
C VAL A 482 -32.51 -4.07 34.92
N GLN A 483 -32.77 -4.22 36.22
CA GLN A 483 -33.59 -5.32 36.77
C GLN A 483 -35.05 -5.21 36.26
N LYS A 484 -35.58 -4.00 36.20
CA LYS A 484 -36.93 -3.73 35.65
C LYS A 484 -37.00 -4.03 34.16
N GLU A 485 -35.96 -3.70 33.42
CA GLU A 485 -35.87 -4.00 31.98
C GLU A 485 -35.79 -5.53 31.71
N ILE A 486 -35.04 -6.26 32.57
CA ILE A 486 -34.99 -7.72 32.51
C ILE A 486 -36.39 -8.31 32.76
N GLU A 487 -37.09 -7.88 33.81
CA GLU A 487 -38.45 -8.35 34.12
C GLU A 487 -39.44 -8.08 32.95
N GLN A 488 -39.32 -6.93 32.31
CA GLN A 488 -40.14 -6.59 31.14
C GLN A 488 -39.81 -7.51 29.96
N LEU A 489 -38.54 -7.70 29.61
CA LEU A 489 -38.12 -8.58 28.51
C LEU A 489 -38.47 -10.05 28.76
N GLU A 490 -38.42 -10.54 29.99
CA GLU A 490 -38.86 -11.87 30.36
C GLU A 490 -40.37 -12.02 30.17
N GLY A 491 -41.18 -10.98 30.49
CA GLY A 491 -42.62 -10.93 30.24
C GLY A 491 -42.94 -10.99 28.73
N GLU A 492 -42.27 -10.17 27.94
CA GLU A 492 -42.42 -10.17 26.46
C GLU A 492 -42.00 -11.52 25.84
N LEU A 493 -40.93 -12.13 26.34
CA LEU A 493 -40.48 -13.46 25.90
C LEU A 493 -41.52 -14.53 26.20
N ALA A 494 -42.13 -14.51 27.39
CA ALA A 494 -43.19 -15.46 27.76
C ALA A 494 -44.44 -15.33 26.89
N GLU A 495 -44.83 -14.07 26.53
CA GLU A 495 -45.94 -13.84 25.60
C GLU A 495 -45.64 -14.37 24.18
N VAL A 496 -44.42 -14.08 23.66
CA VAL A 496 -44.01 -14.57 22.33
C VAL A 496 -43.94 -16.11 22.31
N GLN A 497 -43.39 -16.72 23.36
CA GLN A 497 -43.35 -18.18 23.49
C GLN A 497 -44.75 -18.81 23.53
N THR A 498 -45.70 -18.15 24.19
CA THR A 498 -47.09 -18.59 24.25
C THR A 498 -47.74 -18.53 22.87
N LYS A 499 -47.61 -17.41 22.16
CA LYS A 499 -48.10 -17.25 20.78
C LYS A 499 -47.46 -18.28 19.84
N MET A 500 -46.18 -18.52 19.99
CA MET A 500 -45.47 -19.51 19.17
C MET A 500 -46.03 -20.92 19.39
N LYS A 501 -46.32 -21.33 20.66
CA LYS A 501 -46.93 -22.61 20.98
C LYS A 501 -48.33 -22.71 20.40
N GLU A 502 -49.13 -21.63 20.42
CA GLU A 502 -50.46 -21.60 19.80
C GLU A 502 -50.38 -21.79 18.28
N TYR A 503 -49.45 -21.11 17.61
CA TYR A 503 -49.27 -21.28 16.16
C TYR A 503 -48.77 -22.67 15.78
N LEU A 504 -47.82 -23.24 16.54
CA LEU A 504 -47.38 -24.63 16.31
C LEU A 504 -48.53 -25.62 16.47
N LYS A 505 -49.38 -25.44 17.49
CA LYS A 505 -50.55 -26.26 17.69
C LYS A 505 -51.60 -26.13 16.54
N GLN A 506 -51.74 -24.92 15.95
CA GLN A 506 -52.61 -24.71 14.78
C GLN A 506 -52.02 -25.37 13.52
N LEU A 507 -50.74 -25.53 13.43
CA LEU A 507 -50.03 -26.18 12.33
C LEU A 507 -49.88 -27.71 12.49
N GLY A 508 -50.39 -28.27 13.63
CA GLY A 508 -50.35 -29.70 13.89
C GLY A 508 -49.05 -30.24 14.49
N TYR A 509 -48.26 -29.39 15.10
CA TYR A 509 -47.05 -29.73 15.84
C TYR A 509 -47.25 -29.67 17.35
#